data_bda063317b83e5df03c1b849ddad6f91
#
_entry.id   bda063317b83e5df03c1b849ddad6f91
#
_cell.length_a   1.000
_cell.length_b   1.000
_cell.length_c   1.000
_cell.angle_alpha   90.00
_cell.angle_beta   90.00
_cell.angle_gamma   90.00
#
_symmetry.space_group_name_H-M   'P 1'
#
loop_
_entity.id
_entity.type
_entity.pdbx_description
1 polymer ?
#
loop_
_entity_poly.entity_id
_entity_poly.type
_entity_poly.pdbx_seq_one_letter_code
_entity_poly.pdbx_strand_id
1 'polypeptide(L)'
;MSSKTQKNKLISVLAGLGPGIITAALVFGPSKMTITSKLGAEYGYSMLWIVVVAIFFMLIFTNMGARIGLASPVSLLTAIRNKWGKVAGIAIGIGVFLVATSFQAGNAIGVGIAIAEATGTKTWAWILIFNFFGMALLFFRSFYKVLEKLNIAFVGIM
;
A
#
# COMPACT_ATOMS: atom_id res chain seq x y z
N MET A 1 26.98 33.67 -3.10
CA MET A 1 26.16 32.99 -4.14
C MET A 1 25.95 31.49 -3.89
N SER A 2 26.69 30.85 -3.01
CA SER A 2 26.63 29.38 -2.75
C SER A 2 25.40 28.89 -1.96
N SER A 3 24.87 29.68 -1.04
CA SER A 3 23.79 29.24 -0.11
C SER A 3 22.42 29.04 -0.79
N LYS A 4 22.06 29.84 -1.79
CA LYS A 4 20.78 29.71 -2.52
C LYS A 4 20.71 28.46 -3.40
N THR A 5 21.83 28.07 -4.00
CA THR A 5 21.92 26.87 -4.87
C THR A 5 21.81 25.60 -4.07
N GLN A 6 22.36 25.57 -2.85
CA GLN A 6 22.29 24.42 -1.94
C GLN A 6 20.89 24.23 -1.37
N LYS A 7 20.20 25.32 -1.02
CA LYS A 7 18.81 25.30 -0.53
C LYS A 7 17.83 24.81 -1.61
N ASN A 8 18.04 25.22 -2.86
CA ASN A 8 17.21 24.74 -3.99
C ASN A 8 17.43 23.26 -4.30
N LYS A 9 18.66 22.75 -4.12
CA LYS A 9 18.99 21.34 -4.29
C LYS A 9 18.34 20.47 -3.19
N LEU A 10 18.35 20.93 -1.94
CA LEU A 10 17.68 20.26 -0.82
C LEU A 10 16.14 20.22 -1.02
N ILE A 11 15.54 21.33 -1.45
CA ILE A 11 14.10 21.41 -1.73
C ILE A 11 13.71 20.49 -2.89
N SER A 12 14.52 20.38 -3.94
CA SER A 12 14.25 19.48 -5.07
C SER A 12 14.38 18.00 -4.68
N VAL A 13 15.33 17.67 -3.80
CA VAL A 13 15.47 16.30 -3.26
C VAL A 13 14.29 15.96 -2.35
N LEU A 14 13.88 16.86 -1.46
CA LEU A 14 12.72 16.68 -0.59
C LEU A 14 11.40 16.57 -1.39
N ALA A 15 11.25 17.38 -2.42
CA ALA A 15 10.09 17.28 -3.33
C ALA A 15 10.07 15.96 -4.11
N GLY A 16 11.24 15.43 -4.49
CA GLY A 16 11.38 14.12 -5.12
C GLY A 16 11.07 12.94 -4.18
N LEU A 17 11.28 13.11 -2.86
CA LEU A 17 10.94 12.10 -1.85
C LEU A 17 9.43 12.04 -1.54
N GLY A 18 8.68 13.12 -1.81
CA GLY A 18 7.25 13.21 -1.48
C GLY A 18 6.41 12.03 -1.96
N PRO A 19 6.45 11.66 -3.26
CA PRO A 19 5.71 10.50 -3.76
C PRO A 19 6.14 9.18 -3.11
N GLY A 20 7.42 9.01 -2.80
CA GLY A 20 7.96 7.83 -2.11
C GLY A 20 7.47 7.71 -0.67
N ILE A 21 7.43 8.82 0.07
CA ILE A 21 6.92 8.87 1.44
C ILE A 21 5.41 8.57 1.47
N ILE A 22 4.64 9.15 0.55
CA ILE A 22 3.20 8.86 0.41
C ILE A 22 2.99 7.37 0.14
N THR A 23 3.76 6.78 -0.77
CA THR A 23 3.68 5.35 -1.09
C THR A 23 4.05 4.49 0.13
N ALA A 24 5.09 4.87 0.88
CA ALA A 24 5.48 4.17 2.10
C ALA A 24 4.38 4.21 3.17
N ALA A 25 3.74 5.37 3.38
CA ALA A 25 2.62 5.51 4.31
C ALA A 25 1.40 4.68 3.91
N LEU A 26 1.08 4.59 2.61
CA LEU A 26 0.00 3.74 2.10
C LEU A 26 0.30 2.25 2.28
N VAL A 27 1.57 1.86 2.19
CA VAL A 27 2.00 0.47 2.39
C VAL A 27 2.04 0.08 3.87
N PHE A 28 2.30 1.05 4.78
CA PHE A 28 2.34 0.83 6.22
C PHE A 28 0.93 0.82 6.83
N GLY A 29 0.15 -0.21 6.48
CA GLY A 29 -1.25 -0.33 6.89
C GLY A 29 -1.48 -1.31 8.07
N PRO A 30 -2.68 -1.30 8.66
CA PRO A 30 -3.05 -2.15 9.80
C PRO A 30 -2.82 -3.64 9.56
N SER A 31 -2.98 -4.13 8.32
CA SER A 31 -2.72 -5.53 7.96
C SER A 31 -1.27 -5.95 8.20
N LYS A 32 -0.33 -5.05 7.90
CA LYS A 32 1.11 -5.34 8.10
C LYS A 32 1.44 -5.44 9.58
N MET A 33 0.92 -4.52 10.39
CA MET A 33 1.08 -4.57 11.84
C MET A 33 0.52 -5.86 12.43
N THR A 34 -0.70 -6.24 12.05
CA THR A 34 -1.34 -7.47 12.52
C THR A 34 -0.54 -8.72 12.15
N ILE A 35 -0.11 -8.82 10.87
CA ILE A 35 0.65 -9.98 10.38
C ILE A 35 2.02 -10.06 11.05
N THR A 36 2.75 -8.95 11.15
CA THR A 36 4.09 -8.94 11.77
C THR A 36 4.03 -9.20 13.26
N SER A 37 3.04 -8.66 13.98
CA SER A 37 2.83 -8.94 15.40
C SER A 37 2.52 -10.42 15.64
N LYS A 38 1.63 -11.00 14.83
CA LYS A 38 1.31 -12.43 14.89
C LYS A 38 2.53 -13.29 14.59
N LEU A 39 3.28 -12.98 13.54
CA LEU A 39 4.50 -13.68 13.17
C LEU A 39 5.53 -13.64 14.32
N GLY A 40 5.73 -12.47 14.93
CA GLY A 40 6.61 -12.30 16.07
C GLY A 40 6.17 -13.08 17.31
N ALA A 41 4.85 -13.08 17.59
CA ALA A 41 4.28 -13.81 18.73
C ALA A 41 4.38 -15.34 18.58
N GLU A 42 4.17 -15.88 17.37
CA GLU A 42 4.18 -17.32 17.11
C GLU A 42 5.60 -17.88 16.90
N TYR A 43 6.47 -17.14 16.22
CA TYR A 43 7.79 -17.65 15.76
C TYR A 43 8.99 -16.90 16.34
N GLY A 44 8.76 -15.83 17.11
CA GLY A 44 9.84 -15.00 17.64
C GLY A 44 10.73 -14.46 16.52
N TYR A 45 12.04 -14.52 16.73
CA TYR A 45 13.02 -14.03 15.76
C TYR A 45 13.39 -15.03 14.64
N SER A 46 12.92 -16.28 14.70
CA SER A 46 13.29 -17.32 13.74
C SER A 46 12.86 -17.02 12.31
N MET A 47 11.84 -16.17 12.13
CA MET A 47 11.29 -15.78 10.82
C MET A 47 11.82 -14.43 10.29
N LEU A 48 12.78 -13.78 10.95
CA LEU A 48 13.34 -12.50 10.48
C LEU A 48 13.97 -12.59 9.08
N TRP A 49 14.53 -13.73 8.73
CA TRP A 49 15.07 -13.94 7.39
C TRP A 49 14.04 -13.76 6.29
N ILE A 50 12.77 -14.13 6.53
CA ILE A 50 11.67 -13.94 5.56
C ILE A 50 11.45 -12.44 5.30
N VAL A 51 11.55 -11.60 6.33
CA VAL A 51 11.41 -10.15 6.20
C VAL A 51 12.52 -9.60 5.29
N VAL A 52 13.76 -10.05 5.49
CA VAL A 52 14.90 -9.62 4.66
C VAL A 52 14.69 -10.02 3.20
N VAL A 53 14.29 -11.28 2.96
CA VAL A 53 14.01 -11.79 1.61
C VAL A 53 12.84 -11.02 0.97
N ALA A 54 11.78 -10.75 1.73
CA ALA A 54 10.63 -9.97 1.25
C ALA A 54 11.01 -8.55 0.85
N ILE A 55 11.85 -7.86 1.65
CA ILE A 55 12.37 -6.53 1.33
C ILE A 55 13.19 -6.57 0.04
N PHE A 56 14.07 -7.54 -0.11
CA PHE A 56 14.88 -7.71 -1.31
C PHE A 56 14.02 -7.86 -2.57
N PHE A 57 13.05 -8.76 -2.55
CA PHE A 57 12.13 -8.92 -3.67
C PHE A 57 11.26 -7.68 -3.91
N MET A 58 10.79 -7.03 -2.85
CA MET A 58 10.00 -5.79 -2.97
C MET A 58 10.80 -4.72 -3.70
N LEU A 59 12.07 -4.51 -3.37
CA LEU A 59 12.94 -3.53 -4.04
C LEU A 59 13.12 -3.85 -5.53
N ILE A 60 13.37 -5.12 -5.86
CA ILE A 60 13.54 -5.56 -7.26
C ILE A 60 12.26 -5.34 -8.05
N PHE A 61 11.14 -5.87 -7.58
CA PHE A 61 9.88 -5.80 -8.32
C PHE A 61 9.32 -4.39 -8.44
N THR A 62 9.48 -3.56 -7.40
CA THR A 62 9.08 -2.16 -7.45
C THR A 62 9.91 -1.39 -8.47
N ASN A 63 11.23 -1.61 -8.51
CA ASN A 63 12.11 -0.97 -9.50
C ASN A 63 11.77 -1.43 -10.93
N MET A 64 11.54 -2.74 -11.13
CA MET A 64 11.13 -3.27 -12.43
C MET A 64 9.77 -2.69 -12.87
N GLY A 65 8.79 -2.64 -11.97
CA GLY A 65 7.47 -2.06 -12.23
C GLY A 65 7.55 -0.59 -12.61
N ALA A 66 8.35 0.20 -11.89
CA ALA A 66 8.58 1.61 -12.19
C ALA A 66 9.22 1.82 -13.58
N ARG A 67 10.24 1.02 -13.91
CA ARG A 67 10.90 1.09 -15.24
C ARG A 67 9.95 0.74 -16.38
N ILE A 68 9.13 -0.30 -16.20
CA ILE A 68 8.13 -0.69 -17.21
C ILE A 68 7.06 0.40 -17.34
N GLY A 69 6.59 0.96 -16.21
CA GLY A 69 5.60 2.04 -16.21
C GLY A 69 6.07 3.31 -16.92
N LEU A 70 7.36 3.65 -16.81
CA LEU A 70 7.96 4.80 -17.49
C LEU A 70 8.23 4.53 -18.98
N ALA A 71 8.58 3.30 -19.33
CA ALA A 71 8.94 2.93 -20.70
C ALA A 71 7.74 2.56 -21.59
N SER A 72 6.59 2.23 -20.99
CA SER A 72 5.42 1.72 -21.73
C SER A 72 4.31 2.77 -21.78
N PRO A 73 3.77 3.12 -22.96
CA PRO A 73 2.62 4.01 -23.09
C PRO A 73 1.30 3.34 -22.69
N VAL A 74 1.30 2.02 -22.44
CA VAL A 74 0.11 1.23 -22.07
C VAL A 74 0.31 0.58 -20.72
N SER A 75 -0.79 0.25 -20.03
CA SER A 75 -0.72 -0.45 -18.75
C SER A 75 -0.01 -1.81 -18.88
N LEU A 76 0.66 -2.24 -17.79
CA LEU A 76 1.36 -3.52 -17.73
C LEU A 76 0.44 -4.69 -18.15
N LEU A 77 -0.81 -4.69 -17.70
CA LEU A 77 -1.79 -5.72 -18.05
C LEU A 77 -2.09 -5.72 -19.56
N THR A 78 -2.20 -4.54 -20.16
CA THR A 78 -2.40 -4.38 -21.60
C THR A 78 -1.18 -4.88 -22.38
N ALA A 79 0.03 -4.57 -21.94
CA ALA A 79 1.27 -5.04 -22.54
C ALA A 79 1.36 -6.57 -22.50
N ILE A 80 1.00 -7.18 -21.38
CA ILE A 80 0.96 -8.64 -21.20
C ILE A 80 -0.07 -9.27 -22.16
N ARG A 81 -1.28 -8.71 -22.21
CA ARG A 81 -2.34 -9.17 -23.09
C ARG A 81 -1.93 -9.10 -24.57
N ASN A 82 -1.25 -8.03 -24.96
CA ASN A 82 -0.78 -7.85 -26.33
C ASN A 82 0.35 -8.84 -26.70
N LYS A 83 1.22 -9.19 -25.75
CA LYS A 83 2.35 -10.09 -25.96
C LYS A 83 1.98 -11.58 -25.86
N TRP A 84 1.18 -11.96 -24.87
CA TRP A 84 0.87 -13.37 -24.55
C TRP A 84 -0.61 -13.75 -24.73
N GLY A 85 -1.41 -12.82 -25.26
CA GLY A 85 -2.80 -13.09 -25.59
C GLY A 85 -3.78 -12.83 -24.42
N LYS A 86 -5.07 -12.94 -24.74
CA LYS A 86 -6.18 -12.61 -23.85
C LYS A 86 -6.20 -13.49 -22.58
N VAL A 87 -5.88 -14.78 -22.72
CA VAL A 87 -5.91 -15.74 -21.59
C VAL A 87 -4.90 -15.36 -20.51
N ALA A 88 -3.65 -15.04 -20.92
CA ALA A 88 -2.62 -14.59 -19.99
C ALA A 88 -3.01 -13.30 -19.28
N GLY A 89 -3.61 -12.34 -19.98
CA GLY A 89 -4.10 -11.11 -19.41
C GLY A 89 -5.19 -11.34 -18.37
N ILE A 90 -6.14 -12.25 -18.63
CA ILE A 90 -7.21 -12.59 -17.68
C ILE A 90 -6.64 -13.31 -16.45
N ALA A 91 -5.76 -14.29 -16.63
CA ALA A 91 -5.16 -15.03 -15.52
C ALA A 91 -4.40 -14.10 -14.55
N ILE A 92 -3.59 -13.19 -15.10
CA ILE A 92 -2.87 -12.19 -14.28
C ILE A 92 -3.84 -11.20 -13.65
N GLY A 93 -4.88 -10.75 -14.37
CA GLY A 93 -5.92 -9.87 -13.82
C GLY A 93 -6.63 -10.50 -12.62
N ILE A 94 -6.98 -11.77 -12.70
CA ILE A 94 -7.56 -12.53 -11.56
C ILE A 94 -6.55 -12.61 -10.40
N GLY A 95 -5.29 -12.90 -10.69
CA GLY A 95 -4.24 -12.93 -9.67
C GLY A 95 -4.12 -11.60 -8.93
N VAL A 96 -4.06 -10.48 -9.65
CA VAL A 96 -4.02 -9.13 -9.08
C VAL A 96 -5.27 -8.84 -8.24
N PHE A 97 -6.45 -9.22 -8.73
CA PHE A 97 -7.70 -9.05 -8.00
C PHE A 97 -7.70 -9.83 -6.66
N LEU A 98 -7.25 -11.08 -6.67
CA LEU A 98 -7.16 -11.91 -5.45
C LEU A 98 -6.17 -11.31 -4.44
N VAL A 99 -5.00 -10.84 -4.90
CA VAL A 99 -4.02 -10.18 -4.04
C VAL A 99 -4.59 -8.90 -3.43
N ALA A 100 -5.24 -8.04 -4.23
CA ALA A 100 -5.85 -6.81 -3.75
C ALA A 100 -6.96 -7.08 -2.72
N THR A 101 -7.80 -8.09 -2.97
CA THR A 101 -8.86 -8.51 -2.05
C THR A 101 -8.28 -9.04 -0.74
N SER A 102 -7.24 -9.87 -0.79
CA SER A 102 -6.56 -10.39 0.40
C SER A 102 -5.92 -9.27 1.22
N PHE A 103 -5.31 -8.29 0.55
CA PHE A 103 -4.73 -7.13 1.20
C PHE A 103 -5.80 -6.29 1.91
N GLN A 104 -6.94 -6.05 1.24
CA GLN A 104 -8.06 -5.31 1.83
C GLN A 104 -8.68 -6.06 3.02
N ALA A 105 -8.83 -7.37 2.92
CA ALA A 105 -9.32 -8.19 4.03
C ALA A 105 -8.40 -8.08 5.25
N GLY A 106 -7.08 -8.14 5.06
CA GLY A 106 -6.09 -7.93 6.12
C GLY A 106 -6.20 -6.55 6.78
N ASN A 107 -6.38 -5.49 6.01
CA ASN A 107 -6.59 -4.14 6.54
C ASN A 107 -7.89 -4.04 7.35
N ALA A 108 -8.98 -4.61 6.86
CA ALA A 108 -10.26 -4.61 7.56
C ALA A 108 -10.19 -5.37 8.89
N ILE A 109 -9.51 -6.53 8.91
CA ILE A 109 -9.28 -7.31 10.13
C ILE A 109 -8.44 -6.50 11.12
N GLY A 110 -7.36 -5.87 10.69
CA GLY A 110 -6.50 -5.09 11.56
C GLY A 110 -7.22 -3.92 12.22
N VAL A 111 -8.02 -3.16 11.45
CA VAL A 111 -8.86 -2.07 11.99
C VAL A 111 -9.92 -2.63 12.93
N GLY A 112 -10.58 -3.74 12.54
CA GLY A 112 -11.61 -4.40 13.35
C GLY A 112 -11.09 -4.86 14.71
N ILE A 113 -9.89 -5.45 14.77
CA ILE A 113 -9.25 -5.86 16.03
C ILE A 113 -8.94 -4.62 16.88
N ALA A 114 -8.29 -3.60 16.31
CA ALA A 114 -7.88 -2.42 17.07
C ALA A 114 -9.05 -1.73 17.76
N ILE A 115 -10.21 -1.61 17.10
CA ILE A 115 -11.38 -0.96 17.67
C ILE A 115 -12.13 -1.89 18.62
N ALA A 116 -12.23 -3.19 18.30
CA ALA A 116 -12.86 -4.16 19.17
C ALA A 116 -12.16 -4.23 20.55
N GLU A 117 -10.82 -4.25 20.55
CA GLU A 117 -10.03 -4.21 21.79
C GLU A 117 -10.24 -2.90 22.58
N ALA A 118 -10.30 -1.76 21.89
CA ALA A 118 -10.52 -0.47 22.54
C ALA A 118 -11.95 -0.29 23.12
N THR A 119 -12.95 -0.96 22.51
CA THR A 119 -14.37 -0.78 22.87
C THR A 119 -14.98 -1.96 23.61
N GLY A 120 -14.25 -3.07 23.76
CA GLY A 120 -14.76 -4.32 24.34
C GLY A 120 -15.85 -5.02 23.52
N THR A 121 -15.93 -4.73 22.22
CA THR A 121 -16.99 -5.22 21.33
C THR A 121 -16.50 -6.30 20.36
N LYS A 122 -17.41 -6.87 19.56
CA LYS A 122 -17.08 -7.96 18.66
C LYS A 122 -16.34 -7.46 17.40
N THR A 123 -15.19 -8.02 17.09
CA THR A 123 -14.33 -7.68 15.95
C THR A 123 -15.06 -7.73 14.60
N TRP A 124 -15.90 -8.73 14.37
CA TRP A 124 -16.61 -8.91 13.09
C TRP A 124 -17.55 -7.75 12.77
N ALA A 125 -18.17 -7.14 13.78
CA ALA A 125 -19.08 -6.01 13.59
C ALA A 125 -18.34 -4.80 13.02
N TRP A 126 -17.16 -4.50 13.56
CA TRP A 126 -16.32 -3.41 13.08
C TRP A 126 -15.74 -3.68 11.69
N ILE A 127 -15.38 -4.93 11.38
CA ILE A 127 -14.96 -5.31 10.03
C ILE A 127 -16.06 -4.98 9.01
N LEU A 128 -17.30 -5.35 9.28
CA LEU A 128 -18.42 -5.08 8.38
C LEU A 128 -18.70 -3.57 8.27
N ILE A 129 -18.75 -2.85 9.39
CA ILE A 129 -19.00 -1.41 9.41
C ILE A 129 -17.95 -0.66 8.58
N PHE A 130 -16.65 -0.94 8.79
CA PHE A 130 -15.58 -0.25 8.07
C PHE A 130 -15.53 -0.61 6.59
N ASN A 131 -15.79 -1.87 6.22
CA ASN A 131 -15.88 -2.25 4.81
C ASN A 131 -17.06 -1.57 4.11
N PHE A 132 -18.23 -1.56 4.73
CA PHE A 132 -19.40 -0.89 4.18
C PHE A 132 -19.19 0.62 4.04
N PHE A 133 -18.64 1.24 5.09
CA PHE A 133 -18.32 2.67 5.08
C PHE A 133 -17.26 3.01 4.02
N GLY A 134 -16.19 2.21 3.95
CA GLY A 134 -15.16 2.37 2.92
C GLY A 134 -15.71 2.23 1.50
N MET A 135 -16.61 1.27 1.28
CA MET A 135 -17.28 1.08 -0.01
C MET A 135 -18.20 2.28 -0.33
N ALA A 136 -18.96 2.76 0.64
CA ALA A 136 -19.81 3.94 0.48
C ALA A 136 -18.99 5.19 0.12
N LEU A 137 -17.83 5.37 0.76
CA LEU A 137 -16.93 6.50 0.48
C LEU A 137 -16.37 6.51 -0.94
N LEU A 138 -16.22 5.35 -1.60
CA LEU A 138 -15.78 5.28 -3.01
C LEU A 138 -16.75 5.93 -3.98
N PHE A 139 -18.04 6.01 -3.64
CA PHE A 139 -19.05 6.70 -4.46
C PHE A 139 -18.98 8.23 -4.36
N PHE A 140 -18.30 8.78 -3.36
CA PHE A 140 -18.15 10.22 -3.20
C PHE A 140 -16.89 10.74 -3.91
N ARG A 141 -17.07 11.31 -5.09
CA ARG A 141 -15.98 11.86 -5.93
C ARG A 141 -15.11 12.93 -5.21
N SER A 142 -15.68 13.62 -4.22
CA SER A 142 -14.99 14.64 -3.41
C SER A 142 -14.06 14.03 -2.34
N PHE A 143 -14.27 12.78 -1.98
CA PHE A 143 -13.54 12.09 -0.92
C PHE A 143 -12.05 11.86 -1.26
N TYR A 144 -11.72 11.66 -2.54
CA TYR A 144 -10.34 11.51 -3.00
C TYR A 144 -9.46 12.71 -2.63
N LYS A 145 -9.98 13.94 -2.75
CA LYS A 145 -9.24 15.16 -2.38
C LYS A 145 -9.04 15.30 -0.88
N VAL A 146 -10.01 14.83 -0.09
CA VAL A 146 -9.92 14.83 1.37
C VAL A 146 -8.93 13.77 1.85
N LEU A 147 -8.97 12.57 1.27
CA LEU A 147 -8.02 11.48 1.55
C LEU A 147 -6.59 11.87 1.23
N GLU A 148 -6.35 12.51 0.10
CA GLU A 148 -5.04 13.00 -0.30
C GLU A 148 -4.49 13.99 0.74
N LYS A 149 -5.31 14.97 1.17
CA LYS A 149 -4.90 15.95 2.20
C LYS A 149 -4.66 15.29 3.55
N LEU A 150 -5.50 14.35 3.96
CA LEU A 150 -5.32 13.61 5.21
C LEU A 150 -4.06 12.75 5.19
N ASN A 151 -3.79 12.04 4.09
CA ASN A 151 -2.57 11.25 3.96
C ASN A 151 -1.31 12.12 4.01
N ILE A 152 -1.31 13.28 3.35
CA ILE A 152 -0.20 14.24 3.41
C ILE A 152 -0.01 14.75 4.84
N ALA A 153 -1.09 15.05 5.56
CA ALA A 153 -1.02 15.49 6.95
C ALA A 153 -0.48 14.39 7.88
N PHE A 154 -0.93 13.15 7.73
CA PHE A 154 -0.42 12.00 8.50
C PHE A 154 1.05 11.72 8.25
N VAL A 155 1.50 11.82 7.00
CA VAL A 155 2.92 11.69 6.64
C VAL A 155 3.78 12.80 7.25
N GLY A 156 3.22 14.02 7.38
CA GLY A 156 3.92 15.14 8.00
C GLY A 156 4.05 15.04 9.52
N ILE A 157 3.23 14.21 10.18
CA ILE A 157 3.24 13.97 11.63
C ILE A 157 4.14 12.75 11.99
N MET A 158 4.38 11.86 11.05
CA MET A 158 5.17 10.63 11.20
C MET A 158 6.66 10.85 10.93
#